data_b01472d1f2d6f1ed20dc430b39809ed2
#
_entry.id   b01472d1f2d6f1ed20dc430b39809ed2
#
_cell.length_a   1.000
_cell.length_b   1.000
_cell.length_c   1.000
_cell.angle_alpha   90.00
_cell.angle_beta   90.00
_cell.angle_gamma   90.00
#
_symmetry.space_group_name_H-M   'P 1'
#
loop_
_entity.id
_entity.type
_entity.pdbx_description
1 polymer ?
#
loop_
_entity_poly.entity_id
_entity_poly.type
_entity_poly.pdbx_seq_one_letter_code
_entity_poly.pdbx_strand_id
1 'polypeptide(L)'
;MGVDQVCEFNNEILNKPGNKEKCINTLQKLSGNTHFQNCGMAIAFNDSIIWTSYDVAKLTMNELSLKDIENYISKDAPYMCCGSYKYELNGKYLFSDVEGSIYTIQGLDIDSLLIYLRQNKFI
;
A
#
# COMPACT_ATOMS: atom_id res chain seq x y z
N MET A 1 -17.50 8.22 -1.21
CA MET A 1 -16.40 7.47 -1.87
C MET A 1 -15.82 6.47 -0.88
N GLY A 2 -15.65 5.24 -1.31
CA GLY A 2 -15.00 4.20 -0.52
C GLY A 2 -13.65 3.84 -1.12
N VAL A 3 -12.65 3.61 -0.27
CA VAL A 3 -11.30 3.20 -0.67
C VAL A 3 -10.87 2.03 0.21
N ASP A 4 -10.32 0.99 -0.42
CA ASP A 4 -9.78 -0.17 0.28
C ASP A 4 -8.41 -0.52 -0.28
N GLN A 5 -7.44 -0.72 0.60
CA GLN A 5 -6.10 -1.14 0.24
C GLN A 5 -5.78 -2.48 0.89
N VAL A 6 -5.26 -3.41 0.09
CA VAL A 6 -4.88 -4.74 0.54
C VAL A 6 -3.44 -5.03 0.15
N CYS A 7 -2.63 -5.39 1.12
CA CYS A 7 -1.27 -5.87 0.91
C CYS A 7 -1.28 -7.39 0.79
N GLU A 8 -0.73 -7.91 -0.30
CA GLU A 8 -0.72 -9.36 -0.60
C GLU A 8 0.70 -9.86 -0.79
N PHE A 9 1.01 -10.98 -0.12
CA PHE A 9 2.27 -11.69 -0.26
C PHE A 9 2.03 -13.20 -0.25
N ASN A 10 2.52 -13.90 -1.27
CA ASN A 10 2.35 -15.35 -1.43
C ASN A 10 0.89 -15.79 -1.32
N ASN A 11 -0.03 -15.06 -1.95
CA ASN A 11 -1.48 -15.29 -1.91
C ASN A 11 -2.11 -15.15 -0.51
N GLU A 12 -1.41 -14.54 0.43
CA GLU A 12 -1.93 -14.20 1.76
C GLU A 12 -2.13 -12.70 1.87
N ILE A 13 -3.21 -12.29 2.52
CA ILE A 13 -3.46 -10.89 2.85
C ILE A 13 -2.72 -10.56 4.14
N LEU A 14 -1.92 -9.49 4.11
CA LEU A 14 -1.22 -8.98 5.28
C LEU A 14 -2.06 -7.91 5.96
N ASN A 15 -2.42 -8.15 7.21
CA ASN A 15 -3.19 -7.19 8.00
C ASN A 15 -2.29 -6.11 8.62
N LYS A 16 -2.91 -5.04 9.11
CA LYS A 16 -2.21 -4.01 9.88
C LYS A 16 -1.56 -4.65 11.10
N PRO A 17 -0.27 -4.40 11.36
CA PRO A 17 0.45 -5.09 12.43
C PRO A 17 -0.02 -4.68 13.83
N GLY A 18 -0.30 -3.40 14.05
CA GLY A 18 -0.80 -2.90 15.33
C GLY A 18 0.25 -2.71 16.42
N ASN A 19 1.39 -3.38 16.35
CA ASN A 19 2.47 -3.24 17.31
C ASN A 19 3.85 -3.52 16.67
N LYS A 20 4.92 -3.23 17.42
CA LYS A 20 6.30 -3.35 16.95
C LYS A 20 6.68 -4.79 16.58
N GLU A 21 6.31 -5.75 17.39
CA GLU A 21 6.66 -7.17 17.16
C GLU A 21 6.07 -7.68 15.84
N LYS A 22 4.80 -7.40 15.59
CA LYS A 22 4.12 -7.80 14.34
C LYS A 22 4.68 -7.05 13.14
N CYS A 23 5.06 -5.77 13.31
CA CYS A 23 5.76 -5.02 12.28
C CYS A 23 7.07 -5.71 11.88
N ILE A 24 7.88 -6.09 12.85
CA ILE A 24 9.14 -6.78 12.61
C ILE A 24 8.88 -8.08 11.85
N ASN A 25 7.90 -8.87 12.28
CA ASN A 25 7.55 -10.14 11.63
C ASN A 25 7.12 -9.93 10.16
N THR A 26 6.32 -8.92 9.89
CA THR A 26 5.88 -8.60 8.52
C THR A 26 7.05 -8.19 7.64
N LEU A 27 7.90 -7.28 8.12
CA LEU A 27 9.04 -6.83 7.36
C LEU A 27 10.07 -7.94 7.13
N GLN A 28 10.23 -8.86 8.08
CA GLN A 28 11.06 -10.05 7.89
C GLN A 28 10.51 -10.96 6.78
N LYS A 29 9.20 -11.14 6.69
CA LYS A 29 8.57 -11.89 5.60
C LYS A 29 8.81 -11.23 4.24
N LEU A 30 8.67 -9.91 4.18
CA LEU A 30 8.78 -9.16 2.93
C LEU A 30 10.22 -8.94 2.49
N SER A 31 11.18 -9.00 3.42
CA SER A 31 12.61 -8.78 3.14
C SER A 31 13.11 -9.67 1.99
N GLY A 32 13.72 -9.06 0.98
CA GLY A 32 14.25 -9.76 -0.18
C GLY A 32 13.21 -10.36 -1.11
N ASN A 33 11.93 -10.09 -0.90
CA ASN A 33 10.83 -10.69 -1.65
C ASN A 33 9.97 -9.64 -2.35
N THR A 34 9.08 -10.13 -3.21
CA THR A 34 8.12 -9.29 -3.93
C THR A 34 6.73 -9.44 -3.33
N HIS A 35 6.05 -8.31 -3.15
CA HIS A 35 4.66 -8.27 -2.71
C HIS A 35 3.84 -7.28 -3.53
N PHE A 36 2.54 -7.23 -3.29
CA PHE A 36 1.63 -6.39 -4.05
C PHE A 36 0.80 -5.51 -3.13
N GLN A 37 0.58 -4.27 -3.54
CA GLN A 37 -0.42 -3.38 -2.96
C GLN A 37 -1.57 -3.24 -3.93
N ASN A 38 -2.76 -3.60 -3.48
CA ASN A 38 -3.98 -3.57 -4.27
C ASN A 38 -4.86 -2.44 -3.75
N CYS A 39 -5.29 -1.54 -4.64
CA CYS A 39 -6.15 -0.42 -4.28
C CYS A 39 -7.46 -0.53 -5.05
N GLY A 40 -8.57 -0.68 -4.32
CA GLY A 40 -9.92 -0.63 -4.86
C GLY A 40 -10.62 0.65 -4.42
N MET A 41 -11.32 1.31 -5.35
CA MET A 41 -12.07 2.52 -5.07
C MET A 41 -13.46 2.43 -5.66
N ALA A 42 -14.44 3.06 -4.99
CA ALA A 42 -15.81 3.12 -5.46
C ALA A 42 -16.44 4.47 -5.12
N ILE A 43 -17.29 4.96 -6.00
CA ILE A 43 -18.15 6.13 -5.76
C ILE A 43 -19.58 5.67 -5.78
N ALA A 44 -20.36 6.03 -4.75
CA ALA A 44 -21.79 5.74 -4.64
C ALA A 44 -22.60 7.03 -4.68
N PHE A 45 -23.77 6.97 -5.33
CA PHE A 45 -24.72 8.07 -5.37
C PHE A 45 -26.14 7.49 -5.36
N ASN A 46 -27.01 8.01 -4.48
CA ASN A 46 -28.38 7.51 -4.31
C ASN A 46 -28.43 5.98 -4.12
N ASP A 47 -27.61 5.45 -3.21
CA ASP A 47 -27.53 4.02 -2.87
C ASP A 47 -27.08 3.11 -4.03
N SER A 48 -26.55 3.69 -5.11
CA SER A 48 -26.00 2.95 -6.24
C SER A 48 -24.53 3.25 -6.43
N ILE A 49 -23.75 2.21 -6.74
CA ILE A 49 -22.35 2.40 -7.12
C ILE A 49 -22.32 2.87 -8.57
N ILE A 50 -21.76 4.08 -8.80
CA ILE A 50 -21.70 4.71 -10.12
C ILE A 50 -20.32 4.61 -10.77
N TRP A 51 -19.31 4.24 -10.01
CA TRP A 51 -17.94 4.08 -10.52
C TRP A 51 -17.12 3.23 -9.59
N THR A 52 -16.27 2.39 -10.17
CA THR A 52 -15.27 1.61 -9.43
C THR A 52 -13.94 1.65 -10.16
N SER A 53 -12.83 1.54 -9.42
CA SER A 53 -11.52 1.31 -9.99
C SER A 53 -10.75 0.29 -9.17
N TYR A 54 -9.76 -0.33 -9.80
CA TYR A 54 -8.87 -1.28 -9.17
C TYR A 54 -7.49 -1.12 -9.79
N ASP A 55 -6.47 -0.96 -8.95
CA ASP A 55 -5.10 -0.87 -9.40
C ASP A 55 -4.17 -1.65 -8.49
N VAL A 56 -3.06 -2.13 -9.05
CA VAL A 56 -2.09 -2.98 -8.36
C VAL A 56 -0.70 -2.42 -8.56
N ALA A 57 0.05 -2.27 -7.48
CA ALA A 57 1.48 -1.98 -7.53
C ALA A 57 2.27 -3.20 -7.05
N LYS A 58 3.38 -3.46 -7.73
CA LYS A 58 4.31 -4.55 -7.42
C LYS A 58 5.58 -3.97 -6.83
N LEU A 59 5.96 -4.45 -5.65
CA LEU A 59 7.12 -3.92 -4.93
C LEU A 59 8.06 -5.06 -4.55
N THR A 60 9.35 -4.86 -4.84
CA THR A 60 10.39 -5.80 -4.43
C THR A 60 11.26 -5.15 -3.37
N MET A 61 11.32 -5.76 -2.19
CA MET A 61 12.04 -5.24 -1.04
C MET A 61 13.50 -5.68 -1.06
N ASN A 62 14.40 -4.78 -0.63
CA ASN A 62 15.79 -5.14 -0.37
C ASN A 62 15.85 -6.21 0.72
N GLU A 63 16.96 -6.97 0.76
CA GLU A 63 17.23 -7.80 1.92
C GLU A 63 17.53 -6.91 3.12
N LEU A 64 16.76 -7.09 4.20
CA LEU A 64 16.86 -6.28 5.42
C LEU A 64 17.35 -7.12 6.57
N SER A 65 18.34 -6.64 7.30
CA SER A 65 18.73 -7.22 8.58
C SER A 65 17.72 -6.84 9.66
N LEU A 66 17.72 -7.53 10.79
CA LEU A 66 16.88 -7.15 11.92
C LEU A 66 17.18 -5.71 12.38
N LYS A 67 18.44 -5.32 12.35
CA LYS A 67 18.84 -3.94 12.69
C LYS A 67 18.25 -2.91 11.72
N ASP A 68 18.26 -3.21 10.41
CA ASP A 68 17.66 -2.33 9.40
C ASP A 68 16.16 -2.16 9.66
N ILE A 69 15.47 -3.25 9.96
CA ILE A 69 14.05 -3.25 10.26
C ILE A 69 13.74 -2.43 11.50
N GLU A 70 14.48 -2.64 12.58
CA GLU A 70 14.29 -1.89 13.83
C GLU A 70 14.57 -0.40 13.65
N ASN A 71 15.62 -0.04 12.92
CA ASN A 71 15.93 1.35 12.59
C ASN A 71 14.81 2.00 11.80
N TYR A 72 14.27 1.30 10.82
CA TYR A 72 13.18 1.83 10.02
C TYR A 72 11.92 2.06 10.88
N ILE A 73 11.51 1.07 11.67
CA ILE A 73 10.32 1.16 12.53
C ILE A 73 10.43 2.34 13.50
N SER A 74 11.62 2.59 14.03
CA SER A 74 11.83 3.71 14.95
C SER A 74 11.64 5.07 14.29
N LYS A 75 11.83 5.17 12.97
CA LYS A 75 11.63 6.41 12.21
C LYS A 75 10.17 6.68 11.91
N ASP A 76 9.45 5.69 11.42
CA ASP A 76 8.12 5.88 10.85
C ASP A 76 6.97 5.32 11.68
N ALA A 77 7.24 4.42 12.62
CA ALA A 77 6.22 3.75 13.45
C ALA A 77 5.02 3.25 12.63
N PRO A 78 5.21 2.36 11.62
CA PRO A 78 4.18 2.01 10.63
C PRO A 78 3.18 0.96 11.14
N TYR A 79 2.66 1.11 12.34
CA TYR A 79 1.83 0.11 13.02
C TYR A 79 0.44 -0.04 12.41
N MET A 80 -0.04 0.96 11.69
CA MET A 80 -1.37 0.95 11.08
C MET A 80 -1.34 0.79 9.57
N CYS A 81 -0.19 0.39 9.01
CA CYS A 81 -0.01 0.16 7.58
C CYS A 81 0.05 -1.34 7.30
N CYS A 82 -0.73 -1.85 6.34
CA CYS A 82 -0.85 -3.29 6.08
C CYS A 82 0.45 -3.98 5.67
N GLY A 83 1.37 -3.27 5.02
CA GLY A 83 2.72 -3.78 4.68
C GLY A 83 3.78 -3.48 5.73
N SER A 84 3.39 -2.84 6.83
CA SER A 84 4.31 -2.39 7.88
C SER A 84 5.33 -1.36 7.42
N TYR A 85 4.96 -0.53 6.45
CA TYR A 85 5.80 0.58 5.98
C TYR A 85 4.94 1.77 5.53
N LYS A 86 5.51 2.96 5.65
CA LYS A 86 4.94 4.21 5.10
C LYS A 86 5.77 4.63 3.90
N TYR A 87 5.29 4.30 2.69
CA TYR A 87 6.04 4.53 1.46
C TYR A 87 6.36 6.01 1.24
N GLU A 88 5.42 6.89 1.54
CA GLU A 88 5.55 8.34 1.39
C GLU A 88 6.62 8.97 2.31
N LEU A 89 7.00 8.28 3.38
CA LEU A 89 8.06 8.71 4.29
C LEU A 89 9.37 7.96 3.98
N ASN A 90 9.90 7.19 4.93
CA ASN A 90 11.15 6.45 4.74
C ASN A 90 10.96 5.05 4.16
N GLY A 91 9.73 4.59 4.03
CA GLY A 91 9.42 3.27 3.47
C GLY A 91 9.94 3.09 2.05
N LYS A 92 9.95 4.13 1.24
CA LYS A 92 10.45 4.09 -0.14
C LYS A 92 11.91 3.61 -0.25
N TYR A 93 12.71 3.79 0.78
CA TYR A 93 14.12 3.36 0.78
C TYR A 93 14.30 1.87 1.06
N LEU A 94 13.22 1.16 1.41
CA LEU A 94 13.25 -0.28 1.66
C LEU A 94 13.25 -1.12 0.38
N PHE A 95 12.97 -0.50 -0.77
CA PHE A 95 12.69 -1.23 -2.01
C PHE A 95 13.81 -1.11 -3.04
N SER A 96 14.07 -2.23 -3.74
CA SER A 96 14.99 -2.28 -4.88
C SER A 96 14.28 -2.03 -6.20
N ASP A 97 12.98 -2.34 -6.29
CA ASP A 97 12.18 -2.15 -7.49
C ASP A 97 10.71 -1.90 -7.13
N VAL A 98 10.09 -1.00 -7.88
CA VAL A 98 8.67 -0.65 -7.71
C VAL A 98 8.05 -0.49 -9.09
N GLU A 99 6.99 -1.26 -9.36
CA GLU A 99 6.20 -1.15 -10.60
C GLU A 99 4.78 -0.72 -10.21
N GLY A 100 4.31 0.39 -10.81
CA GLY A 100 2.99 0.91 -10.58
C GLY A 100 3.00 2.32 -9.97
N SER A 101 1.82 2.82 -9.66
CA SER A 101 1.63 4.18 -9.15
C SER A 101 1.96 4.27 -7.67
N ILE A 102 2.71 5.31 -7.27
CA ILE A 102 2.96 5.61 -5.85
C ILE A 102 1.67 5.92 -5.11
N TYR A 103 0.65 6.45 -5.78
CA TYR A 103 -0.65 6.72 -5.18
C TYR A 103 -1.38 5.42 -4.82
N THR A 104 -1.28 4.39 -5.66
CA THR A 104 -1.81 3.06 -5.37
C THR A 104 -1.13 2.44 -4.15
N ILE A 105 0.18 2.61 -4.03
CA ILE A 105 0.95 2.13 -2.87
C ILE A 105 0.50 2.85 -1.59
N GLN A 106 0.18 4.13 -1.69
CA GLN A 106 -0.31 4.94 -0.56
C GLN A 106 -1.80 4.72 -0.27
N GLY A 107 -2.51 3.98 -1.12
CA GLY A 107 -3.90 3.61 -0.90
C GLY A 107 -4.93 4.48 -1.61
N LEU A 108 -4.54 5.25 -2.63
CA LEU A 108 -5.47 6.07 -3.40
C LEU A 108 -5.07 6.10 -4.88
N ASP A 109 -5.91 5.51 -5.74
CA ASP A 109 -5.73 5.53 -7.19
C ASP A 109 -6.18 6.89 -7.76
N ILE A 110 -5.35 7.90 -7.56
CA ILE A 110 -5.63 9.30 -7.95
C ILE A 110 -5.84 9.42 -9.46
N ASP A 111 -5.03 8.73 -10.26
CA ASP A 111 -5.08 8.88 -11.71
C ASP A 111 -6.43 8.43 -12.28
N SER A 112 -6.92 7.27 -11.87
CA SER A 112 -8.23 6.77 -12.29
C SER A 112 -9.37 7.68 -11.82
N LEU A 113 -9.28 8.17 -10.58
CA LEU A 113 -10.28 9.09 -10.04
C LEU A 113 -10.36 10.39 -10.83
N LEU A 114 -9.22 11.01 -11.14
CA LEU A 114 -9.17 12.26 -11.90
C LEU A 114 -9.74 12.08 -13.31
N ILE A 115 -9.41 10.98 -13.98
CA ILE A 115 -9.96 10.67 -15.30
C ILE A 115 -11.48 10.59 -15.26
N TYR A 116 -12.02 9.86 -14.29
CA TYR A 116 -13.47 9.74 -14.11
C TYR A 116 -14.14 11.09 -13.86
N LEU A 117 -13.59 11.90 -12.94
CA LEU A 117 -14.16 13.19 -12.59
C LEU A 117 -14.16 14.16 -13.79
N ARG A 118 -13.12 14.15 -14.60
CA ARG A 118 -13.03 14.98 -15.82
C ARG A 118 -14.01 14.52 -16.89
N GLN A 119 -14.12 13.21 -17.15
CA GLN A 119 -15.02 12.66 -18.14
C GLN A 119 -16.47 12.94 -17.83
N ASN A 120 -16.83 13.03 -16.56
CA ASN A 120 -18.19 13.30 -16.10
C ASN A 120 -18.41 14.76 -15.69
N LYS A 121 -17.46 15.63 -15.98
CA LYS A 121 -17.53 17.08 -15.77
C LYS A 121 -17.75 17.51 -14.32
N PHE A 122 -17.20 16.77 -13.36
CA PHE A 122 -17.19 17.17 -11.96
C PHE A 122 -16.09 18.17 -11.66
N ILE A 123 -15.04 18.21 -12.48
CA ILE A 123 -13.93 19.15 -12.37
C ILE A 123 -13.46 19.63 -13.74
#